data_7206a4719f86ec1f675ed6116bc14b9b
#
_entry.id   7206a4719f86ec1f675ed6116bc14b9b
#
_cell.length_a   1.000
_cell.length_b   1.000
_cell.length_c   1.000
_cell.angle_alpha   90.00
_cell.angle_beta   90.00
_cell.angle_gamma   90.00
#
_symmetry.space_group_name_H-M   'P 1'
#
loop_
_entity.id
_entity.type
_entity.pdbx_description
1 polymer ?
#
loop_
_entity_poly.entity_id
_entity_poly.type
_entity_poly.pdbx_seq_one_letter_code
_entity_poly.pdbx_strand_id
1 'polypeptide(L)'
;MTTSGRRMTNGASPDRRHHVQSLLMRESLLDKQVMTASETPVVRMLPDCHVIKVGGRSILDGGKATTYPLVAAIGAALAEHRLIIGTGGGVRSRHVFSIGIDLGLPTGVLAQLAIADALGNAHMLGTLLAPYGVVASPPELFGHLLPLFVQAVPGIIFNGDPPFSLWEHPPGIGRIPSHRTDAGAYLLAECFGCATITLIKDVDGLYDRDPKQHPNAAFIPEITVAELRERALPTLPFDRVLLDLLERARLVKRFQIVNGLKPHLLAAALGGEHVGTIVRKDAAAIGPQSPVPFPPISDIARSAIWDEGKGRSGVA
;
A
#
# COMPACT_ATOMS: atom_id res chain seq x y z
N MET A 1 -81.31 -8.74 4.17
CA MET A 1 -80.49 -8.32 5.34
C MET A 1 -79.05 -8.81 5.05
N THR A 2 -78.27 -7.95 4.53
CA THR A 2 -76.90 -8.21 4.12
C THR A 2 -75.94 -7.50 5.11
N THR A 3 -75.23 -8.32 5.87
CA THR A 3 -74.23 -7.79 6.83
C THR A 3 -72.89 -7.73 6.09
N SER A 4 -72.46 -6.50 5.83
CA SER A 4 -71.16 -6.17 5.30
C SER A 4 -70.07 -6.39 6.37
N GLY A 5 -69.25 -7.41 6.17
CA GLY A 5 -68.05 -7.66 6.97
C GLY A 5 -66.93 -6.70 6.61
N ARG A 6 -66.63 -5.76 7.50
CA ARG A 6 -65.51 -4.86 7.38
C ARG A 6 -64.22 -5.61 7.66
N ARG A 7 -63.44 -5.88 6.63
CA ARG A 7 -62.09 -6.47 6.73
C ARG A 7 -61.16 -5.40 7.30
N MET A 8 -60.77 -5.53 8.56
CA MET A 8 -59.66 -4.72 9.12
C MET A 8 -58.34 -5.11 8.45
N THR A 9 -57.84 -4.22 7.65
CA THR A 9 -56.45 -4.31 7.17
C THR A 9 -55.57 -3.87 8.32
N ASN A 10 -54.86 -4.83 8.93
CA ASN A 10 -53.74 -4.53 9.82
C ASN A 10 -52.69 -3.80 9.00
N GLY A 11 -52.67 -2.50 9.10
CA GLY A 11 -51.58 -1.65 8.63
C GLY A 11 -50.35 -1.93 9.50
N ALA A 12 -49.50 -2.84 9.05
CA ALA A 12 -48.16 -2.94 9.60
C ALA A 12 -47.51 -1.58 9.43
N SER A 13 -47.19 -0.93 10.53
CA SER A 13 -46.39 0.29 10.52
C SER A 13 -45.08 0.01 9.77
N PRO A 14 -44.73 0.77 8.73
CA PRO A 14 -43.47 0.53 8.05
C PRO A 14 -42.36 0.69 9.09
N ASP A 15 -41.52 -0.35 9.19
CA ASP A 15 -40.38 -0.33 10.08
C ASP A 15 -39.52 0.88 9.74
N ARG A 16 -39.52 1.89 10.58
CA ARG A 16 -38.83 3.17 10.39
C ARG A 16 -37.34 3.07 10.65
N ARG A 17 -36.81 1.88 10.82
CA ARG A 17 -35.37 1.69 10.95
C ARG A 17 -34.70 1.97 9.62
N HIS A 18 -33.94 3.06 9.57
CA HIS A 18 -33.09 3.37 8.44
C HIS A 18 -31.96 2.35 8.40
N HIS A 19 -32.09 1.32 7.63
CA HIS A 19 -31.00 0.41 7.35
C HIS A 19 -30.70 0.42 5.85
N VAL A 20 -29.43 0.33 5.54
CA VAL A 20 -28.98 0.19 4.15
C VAL A 20 -29.38 -1.19 3.66
N GLN A 21 -30.17 -1.25 2.60
CA GLN A 21 -30.43 -2.53 1.93
C GLN A 21 -29.12 -3.01 1.29
N SER A 22 -28.61 -4.13 1.77
CA SER A 22 -27.39 -4.73 1.26
C SER A 22 -27.70 -5.92 0.37
N LEU A 23 -27.23 -5.89 -0.86
CA LEU A 23 -27.23 -7.06 -1.75
C LEU A 23 -26.35 -8.19 -1.19
N LEU A 24 -25.47 -7.87 -0.24
CA LEU A 24 -24.55 -8.81 0.40
C LEU A 24 -25.18 -9.61 1.55
N MET A 25 -26.46 -9.37 1.90
CA MET A 25 -27.14 -10.13 2.97
C MET A 25 -27.24 -11.65 2.69
N ARG A 26 -27.00 -12.07 1.46
CA ARG A 26 -26.93 -13.47 1.05
C ARG A 26 -25.57 -13.79 0.47
N GLU A 27 -24.54 -13.52 1.21
CA GLU A 27 -23.14 -13.59 0.75
C GLU A 27 -22.80 -14.92 0.04
N SER A 28 -23.32 -16.04 0.53
CA SER A 28 -23.11 -17.36 -0.07
C SER A 28 -23.78 -17.54 -1.44
N LEU A 29 -24.66 -16.62 -1.83
CA LEU A 29 -25.40 -16.64 -3.10
C LEU A 29 -24.99 -15.52 -4.06
N LEU A 30 -23.95 -14.74 -3.70
CA LEU A 30 -23.49 -13.63 -4.53
C LEU A 30 -22.87 -14.14 -5.81
N ASP A 31 -23.33 -13.61 -6.93
CA ASP A 31 -22.58 -13.72 -8.15
C ASP A 31 -21.42 -12.71 -8.17
N LYS A 32 -20.44 -12.96 -9.02
CA LYS A 32 -19.25 -12.12 -9.13
C LYS A 32 -19.56 -10.69 -9.57
N GLN A 33 -20.69 -10.46 -10.23
CA GLN A 33 -21.09 -9.12 -10.72
C GLN A 33 -21.47 -8.20 -9.58
N VAL A 34 -22.14 -8.72 -8.54
CA VAL A 34 -22.51 -7.94 -7.34
C VAL A 34 -21.27 -7.48 -6.57
N MET A 35 -20.23 -8.32 -6.52
CA MET A 35 -18.97 -7.99 -5.84
C MET A 35 -18.14 -6.95 -6.60
N THR A 36 -18.30 -6.85 -7.92
CA THR A 36 -17.49 -5.96 -8.77
C THR A 36 -18.17 -4.64 -9.10
N ALA A 37 -19.50 -4.53 -8.94
CA ALA A 37 -20.32 -3.39 -9.36
C ALA A 37 -20.37 -2.23 -8.36
N SER A 38 -19.42 -2.12 -7.43
CA SER A 38 -19.40 -1.00 -6.51
C SER A 38 -18.91 0.27 -7.19
N GLU A 39 -19.83 1.20 -7.46
CA GLU A 39 -19.53 2.57 -7.88
C GLU A 39 -19.18 3.49 -6.71
N THR A 40 -19.11 2.94 -5.51
CA THR A 40 -18.84 3.69 -4.30
C THR A 40 -17.48 4.39 -4.37
N PRO A 41 -17.39 5.67 -4.02
CA PRO A 41 -16.11 6.36 -3.93
C PRO A 41 -15.17 5.66 -2.96
N VAL A 42 -13.93 5.48 -3.36
CA VAL A 42 -12.93 4.85 -2.49
C VAL A 42 -12.30 5.92 -1.60
N VAL A 43 -12.43 5.73 -0.29
CA VAL A 43 -11.88 6.64 0.72
C VAL A 43 -10.38 6.42 0.83
N ARG A 44 -9.60 7.50 0.81
CA ARG A 44 -8.17 7.50 1.16
C ARG A 44 -8.04 7.82 2.64
N MET A 45 -7.41 6.94 3.39
CA MET A 45 -7.19 7.15 4.83
C MET A 45 -5.96 8.01 5.14
N LEU A 46 -4.92 7.92 4.31
CA LEU A 46 -3.64 8.61 4.49
C LEU A 46 -3.20 9.34 3.20
N PRO A 47 -4.01 10.28 2.67
CA PRO A 47 -3.75 10.94 1.38
C PRO A 47 -2.48 11.81 1.38
N ASP A 48 -2.02 12.25 2.55
CA ASP A 48 -0.86 13.14 2.72
C ASP A 48 0.42 12.38 3.10
N CYS A 49 0.37 11.04 3.12
CA CYS A 49 1.50 10.21 3.48
C CYS A 49 2.18 9.64 2.25
N HIS A 50 3.51 9.60 2.29
CA HIS A 50 4.32 8.98 1.26
C HIS A 50 4.94 7.69 1.79
N VAL A 51 4.86 6.61 1.00
CA VAL A 51 5.54 5.37 1.31
C VAL A 51 6.87 5.34 0.57
N ILE A 52 7.96 5.10 1.29
CA ILE A 52 9.26 4.81 0.69
C ILE A 52 9.72 3.42 1.09
N LYS A 53 10.27 2.67 0.17
CA LYS A 53 10.83 1.35 0.46
C LYS A 53 12.33 1.34 0.20
N VAL A 54 13.12 1.19 1.27
CA VAL A 54 14.59 1.15 1.20
C VAL A 54 15.06 -0.27 0.93
N GLY A 55 15.81 -0.47 -0.14
CA GLY A 55 16.35 -1.78 -0.50
C GLY A 55 17.40 -2.26 0.50
N GLY A 56 17.25 -3.48 1.03
CA GLY A 56 18.21 -4.09 1.95
C GLY A 56 19.57 -4.27 1.25
N ARG A 57 19.61 -5.12 0.21
CA ARG A 57 20.85 -5.40 -0.53
C ARG A 57 21.41 -4.18 -1.25
N SER A 58 20.53 -3.37 -1.80
CA SER A 58 20.94 -2.24 -2.65
C SER A 58 21.50 -1.05 -1.85
N ILE A 59 21.08 -0.89 -0.61
CA ILE A 59 21.43 0.27 0.22
C ILE A 59 22.02 -0.16 1.57
N LEU A 60 21.25 -0.87 2.39
CA LEU A 60 21.64 -1.13 3.79
C LEU A 60 22.88 -2.03 3.92
N ASP A 61 22.99 -3.05 3.07
CA ASP A 61 24.15 -3.95 3.05
C ASP A 61 25.45 -3.25 2.59
N GLY A 62 25.35 -2.06 1.96
CA GLY A 62 26.50 -1.23 1.63
C GLY A 62 27.07 -0.45 2.82
N GLY A 63 26.46 -0.58 3.99
CA GLY A 63 26.92 0.00 5.26
C GLY A 63 26.90 1.53 5.26
N LYS A 64 27.85 2.13 5.98
CA LYS A 64 27.89 3.58 6.22
C LYS A 64 27.89 4.42 4.95
N ALA A 65 28.65 4.00 3.94
CA ALA A 65 28.85 4.78 2.72
C ALA A 65 27.55 5.01 1.93
N THR A 66 26.63 4.06 1.94
CA THR A 66 25.36 4.13 1.22
C THR A 66 24.21 4.54 2.11
N THR A 67 24.22 4.12 3.39
CA THR A 67 23.10 4.31 4.30
C THR A 67 23.05 5.72 4.89
N TYR A 68 24.20 6.29 5.33
CA TYR A 68 24.22 7.59 5.99
C TYR A 68 23.77 8.76 5.10
N PRO A 69 24.19 8.85 3.83
CA PRO A 69 23.68 9.89 2.94
C PRO A 69 22.16 9.80 2.73
N LEU A 70 21.62 8.57 2.65
CA LEU A 70 20.20 8.37 2.53
C LEU A 70 19.45 8.71 3.83
N VAL A 71 20.00 8.37 5.01
CA VAL A 71 19.45 8.77 6.32
C VAL A 71 19.33 10.29 6.41
N ALA A 72 20.38 11.01 6.01
CA ALA A 72 20.35 12.47 6.00
C ALA A 72 19.25 13.03 5.06
N ALA A 73 19.10 12.44 3.86
CA ALA A 73 18.06 12.85 2.91
C ALA A 73 16.64 12.52 3.41
N ILE A 74 16.45 11.36 4.01
CA ILE A 74 15.16 11.02 4.66
C ILE A 74 14.87 11.98 5.81
N GLY A 75 15.86 12.24 6.66
CA GLY A 75 15.72 13.17 7.77
C GLY A 75 15.32 14.59 7.32
N ALA A 76 15.91 15.07 6.23
CA ALA A 76 15.51 16.36 5.64
C ALA A 76 14.08 16.32 5.08
N ALA A 77 13.69 15.23 4.40
CA ALA A 77 12.35 15.07 3.82
C ALA A 77 11.24 15.00 4.89
N LEU A 78 11.54 14.51 6.10
CA LEU A 78 10.59 14.42 7.21
C LEU A 78 10.15 15.82 7.74
N ALA A 79 10.85 16.89 7.37
CA ALA A 79 10.45 18.26 7.70
C ALA A 79 9.20 18.71 6.90
N GLU A 80 9.01 18.16 5.70
CA GLU A 80 7.95 18.58 4.76
C GLU A 80 6.95 17.47 4.47
N HIS A 81 7.34 16.20 4.65
CA HIS A 81 6.54 15.03 4.27
C HIS A 81 6.35 14.06 5.43
N ARG A 82 5.19 13.45 5.52
CA ARG A 82 4.93 12.32 6.40
C ARG A 82 5.33 11.03 5.70
N LEU A 83 6.26 10.28 6.30
CA LEU A 83 6.84 9.11 5.66
C LEU A 83 6.48 7.81 6.39
N ILE A 84 6.12 6.80 5.58
CA ILE A 84 6.06 5.40 6.01
C ILE A 84 7.18 4.67 5.30
N ILE A 85 8.13 4.15 6.07
CA ILE A 85 9.40 3.65 5.58
C ILE A 85 9.42 2.13 5.69
N GLY A 86 9.44 1.42 4.56
CA GLY A 86 9.64 -0.03 4.52
C GLY A 86 11.09 -0.40 4.27
N THR A 87 11.55 -1.51 4.82
CA THR A 87 12.88 -2.05 4.56
C THR A 87 12.84 -3.40 3.87
N GLY A 88 13.94 -3.84 3.30
CA GLY A 88 14.12 -5.19 2.77
C GLY A 88 15.17 -5.96 3.55
N GLY A 89 15.12 -7.29 3.54
CA GLY A 89 16.01 -8.17 4.33
C GLY A 89 17.45 -8.25 3.83
N GLY A 90 17.73 -7.80 2.61
CA GLY A 90 19.09 -7.74 2.09
C GLY A 90 19.68 -9.10 1.68
N VAL A 91 21.00 -9.22 1.78
CA VAL A 91 21.74 -10.46 1.47
C VAL A 91 21.37 -11.58 2.44
N ARG A 92 21.09 -11.25 3.69
CA ARG A 92 20.72 -12.23 4.72
C ARG A 92 19.47 -13.01 4.34
N SER A 93 18.41 -12.35 3.95
CA SER A 93 17.20 -13.06 3.49
C SER A 93 17.46 -13.96 2.28
N ARG A 94 18.36 -13.58 1.38
CA ARG A 94 18.72 -14.42 0.23
C ARG A 94 19.47 -15.67 0.67
N HIS A 95 20.36 -15.55 1.64
CA HIS A 95 21.06 -16.67 2.23
C HIS A 95 20.09 -17.61 2.94
N VAL A 96 19.17 -17.06 3.73
CA VAL A 96 18.11 -17.83 4.42
C VAL A 96 17.22 -18.55 3.39
N PHE A 97 16.82 -17.89 2.30
CA PHE A 97 16.09 -18.56 1.22
C PHE A 97 16.86 -19.72 0.60
N SER A 98 18.16 -19.55 0.35
CA SER A 98 19.00 -20.61 -0.20
C SER A 98 19.01 -21.85 0.69
N ILE A 99 19.24 -21.66 1.99
CA ILE A 99 19.23 -22.74 2.99
C ILE A 99 17.84 -23.38 3.08
N GLY A 100 16.80 -22.58 3.19
CA GLY A 100 15.44 -23.08 3.34
C GLY A 100 14.92 -23.84 2.11
N ILE A 101 15.35 -23.44 0.90
CA ILE A 101 15.06 -24.16 -0.34
C ILE A 101 15.78 -25.51 -0.35
N ASP A 102 17.05 -25.54 0.05
CA ASP A 102 17.86 -26.76 0.14
C ASP A 102 17.25 -27.76 1.16
N LEU A 103 16.76 -27.26 2.30
CA LEU A 103 16.05 -28.03 3.30
C LEU A 103 14.62 -28.43 2.89
N GLY A 104 14.11 -27.99 1.77
CA GLY A 104 12.76 -28.29 1.30
C GLY A 104 11.65 -27.59 2.06
N LEU A 105 11.93 -26.47 2.75
CA LEU A 105 10.94 -25.78 3.56
C LEU A 105 9.81 -25.19 2.71
N PRO A 106 8.55 -25.15 3.22
CA PRO A 106 7.42 -24.52 2.54
C PRO A 106 7.63 -23.02 2.32
N THR A 107 7.05 -22.48 1.24
CA THR A 107 7.17 -21.05 0.87
C THR A 107 6.76 -20.11 2.01
N GLY A 108 5.69 -20.42 2.76
CA GLY A 108 5.25 -19.57 3.87
C GLY A 108 6.27 -19.53 5.02
N VAL A 109 6.99 -20.65 5.28
CA VAL A 109 8.08 -20.68 6.27
C VAL A 109 9.24 -19.80 5.78
N LEU A 110 9.60 -19.87 4.49
CA LEU A 110 10.63 -19.01 3.92
C LEU A 110 10.26 -17.52 4.06
N ALA A 111 8.99 -17.17 3.88
CA ALA A 111 8.50 -15.81 4.10
C ALA A 111 8.72 -15.36 5.55
N GLN A 112 8.34 -16.17 6.53
CA GLN A 112 8.54 -15.86 7.94
C GLN A 112 10.01 -15.69 8.33
N LEU A 113 10.89 -16.52 7.79
CA LEU A 113 12.32 -16.39 8.03
C LEU A 113 12.88 -15.08 7.46
N ALA A 114 12.43 -14.66 6.27
CA ALA A 114 12.86 -13.41 5.65
C ALA A 114 12.33 -12.16 6.37
N ILE A 115 11.17 -12.26 7.02
CA ILE A 115 10.59 -11.19 7.85
C ILE A 115 11.55 -10.79 8.97
N ALA A 116 12.19 -11.75 9.62
CA ALA A 116 13.15 -11.49 10.70
C ALA A 116 14.34 -10.64 10.24
N ASP A 117 14.87 -10.92 9.04
CA ASP A 117 15.96 -10.13 8.46
C ASP A 117 15.55 -8.71 8.09
N ALA A 118 14.37 -8.56 7.49
CA ALA A 118 13.82 -7.26 7.14
C ALA A 118 13.51 -6.44 8.39
N LEU A 119 13.03 -7.06 9.47
CA LEU A 119 12.81 -6.43 10.76
C LEU A 119 14.14 -5.92 11.38
N GLY A 120 15.19 -6.73 11.33
CA GLY A 120 16.53 -6.31 11.77
C GLY A 120 17.01 -5.07 11.01
N ASN A 121 16.77 -4.99 9.70
CA ASN A 121 17.08 -3.81 8.91
C ASN A 121 16.22 -2.60 9.27
N ALA A 122 14.93 -2.81 9.57
CA ALA A 122 14.04 -1.75 10.05
C ALA A 122 14.53 -1.18 11.39
N HIS A 123 14.95 -2.04 12.31
CA HIS A 123 15.53 -1.61 13.59
C HIS A 123 16.82 -0.80 13.41
N MET A 124 17.73 -1.24 12.54
CA MET A 124 18.98 -0.51 12.27
C MET A 124 18.67 0.87 11.66
N LEU A 125 17.87 0.92 10.62
CA LEU A 125 17.53 2.18 9.95
C LEU A 125 16.68 3.08 10.86
N GLY A 126 15.76 2.51 11.64
CA GLY A 126 14.95 3.22 12.62
C GLY A 126 15.79 3.86 13.72
N THR A 127 16.83 3.16 14.21
CA THR A 127 17.77 3.71 15.18
C THR A 127 18.51 4.92 14.61
N LEU A 128 18.94 4.87 13.34
CA LEU A 128 19.60 6.00 12.68
C LEU A 128 18.64 7.17 12.40
N LEU A 129 17.36 6.90 12.23
CA LEU A 129 16.33 7.90 11.98
C LEU A 129 15.61 8.39 13.25
N ALA A 130 15.87 7.78 14.41
CA ALA A 130 15.25 8.19 15.68
C ALA A 130 15.47 9.66 16.04
N PRO A 131 16.66 10.28 15.79
CA PRO A 131 16.85 11.70 16.00
C PRO A 131 15.92 12.62 15.18
N TYR A 132 15.37 12.11 14.08
CA TYR A 132 14.40 12.81 13.22
C TYR A 132 12.94 12.51 13.59
N GLY A 133 12.69 11.81 14.70
CA GLY A 133 11.36 11.51 15.20
C GLY A 133 10.70 10.27 14.55
N VAL A 134 11.48 9.43 13.86
CA VAL A 134 10.95 8.18 13.28
C VAL A 134 10.78 7.12 14.36
N VAL A 135 9.61 6.45 14.37
CA VAL A 135 9.27 5.38 15.29
C VAL A 135 9.15 4.06 14.54
N ALA A 136 9.76 3.01 15.08
CA ALA A 136 9.58 1.66 14.55
C ALA A 136 8.20 1.10 14.97
N SER A 137 7.47 0.55 14.00
CA SER A 137 6.16 -0.05 14.22
C SER A 137 6.10 -1.43 13.56
N PRO A 138 5.72 -2.48 14.29
CA PRO A 138 5.49 -3.79 13.69
C PRO A 138 4.22 -3.76 12.82
N PRO A 139 4.19 -4.55 11.72
CA PRO A 139 3.06 -4.58 10.79
C PRO A 139 1.73 -4.96 11.43
N GLU A 140 1.75 -5.75 12.51
CA GLU A 140 0.58 -6.21 13.23
C GLU A 140 -0.26 -5.04 13.81
N LEU A 141 0.36 -3.89 14.02
CA LEU A 141 -0.32 -2.69 14.54
C LEU A 141 -0.94 -1.83 13.44
N PHE A 142 -0.64 -2.09 12.17
CA PHE A 142 -1.07 -1.20 11.07
C PHE A 142 -2.58 -1.16 10.88
N GLY A 143 -3.25 -2.30 10.97
CA GLY A 143 -4.70 -2.37 10.73
C GLY A 143 -5.54 -1.42 11.59
N HIS A 144 -5.05 -1.11 12.80
CA HIS A 144 -5.79 -0.32 13.78
C HIS A 144 -5.11 0.98 14.17
N LEU A 145 -3.79 1.01 14.21
CA LEU A 145 -3.03 2.09 14.84
C LEU A 145 -2.19 2.94 13.87
N LEU A 146 -1.98 2.48 12.63
CA LEU A 146 -1.17 3.23 11.67
C LEU A 146 -1.66 4.68 11.46
N PRO A 147 -2.96 4.95 11.25
CA PRO A 147 -3.44 6.32 11.11
C PRO A 147 -3.17 7.19 12.34
N LEU A 148 -3.25 6.61 13.54
CA LEU A 148 -2.92 7.31 14.78
C LEU A 148 -1.44 7.63 14.86
N PHE A 149 -0.57 6.67 14.61
CA PHE A 149 0.88 6.87 14.67
C PHE A 149 1.37 7.89 13.65
N VAL A 150 0.87 7.83 12.42
CA VAL A 150 1.22 8.79 11.36
C VAL A 150 0.82 10.22 11.73
N GLN A 151 -0.21 10.41 12.55
CA GLN A 151 -0.57 11.74 13.06
C GLN A 151 0.35 12.19 14.20
N ALA A 152 0.84 11.25 14.99
CA ALA A 152 1.64 11.56 16.19
C ALA A 152 3.13 11.80 15.89
N VAL A 153 3.68 11.21 14.81
CA VAL A 153 5.11 11.28 14.49
C VAL A 153 5.34 11.62 13.01
N PRO A 154 6.47 12.25 12.64
CA PRO A 154 6.76 12.60 11.24
C PRO A 154 7.02 11.38 10.35
N GLY A 155 7.49 10.27 10.92
CA GLY A 155 7.78 9.05 10.17
C GLY A 155 7.65 7.78 10.98
N ILE A 156 7.24 6.72 10.27
CA ILE A 156 7.13 5.37 10.81
C ILE A 156 7.98 4.44 9.96
N ILE A 157 8.69 3.52 10.61
CA ILE A 157 9.47 2.50 9.90
C ILE A 157 8.99 1.09 10.26
N PHE A 158 8.91 0.22 9.26
CA PHE A 158 8.51 -1.18 9.38
C PHE A 158 9.37 -2.09 8.48
N ASN A 159 9.22 -3.38 8.61
CA ASN A 159 9.98 -4.38 7.88
C ASN A 159 9.67 -4.49 6.38
N GLY A 160 8.69 -3.75 5.87
CA GLY A 160 8.30 -3.76 4.46
C GLY A 160 7.47 -4.99 4.04
N ASP A 161 7.33 -6.01 4.87
CA ASP A 161 6.60 -7.23 4.50
C ASP A 161 5.09 -6.99 4.43
N PRO A 162 4.39 -7.78 3.58
CA PRO A 162 2.93 -7.75 3.55
C PRO A 162 2.35 -8.12 4.92
N PRO A 163 1.23 -7.48 5.33
CA PRO A 163 0.60 -7.72 6.62
C PRO A 163 -0.26 -9.00 6.64
N PHE A 164 0.07 -10.01 5.86
CA PHE A 164 -0.60 -11.29 5.89
C PHE A 164 0.28 -12.38 6.47
N SER A 165 -0.39 -13.37 7.06
CA SER A 165 0.26 -14.43 7.78
C SER A 165 0.82 -15.53 6.88
N LEU A 166 1.42 -16.52 7.50
CA LEU A 166 2.02 -17.70 6.90
C LEU A 166 1.10 -18.42 5.89
N TRP A 167 -0.19 -18.48 6.16
CA TRP A 167 -1.19 -19.20 5.33
C TRP A 167 -1.74 -18.40 4.15
N GLU A 168 -1.56 -17.10 4.16
CA GLU A 168 -2.03 -16.22 3.10
C GLU A 168 -1.01 -16.06 1.97
N HIS A 169 0.20 -16.57 2.18
CA HIS A 169 1.16 -16.65 1.10
C HIS A 169 0.67 -17.66 0.06
N PRO A 170 0.26 -17.19 -1.13
CA PRO A 170 -0.15 -18.11 -2.16
C PRO A 170 1.01 -19.05 -2.49
N PRO A 171 0.75 -20.32 -2.74
CA PRO A 171 1.75 -21.23 -3.28
C PRO A 171 2.12 -20.73 -4.68
N GLY A 172 3.10 -19.86 -4.74
CA GLY A 172 3.61 -19.32 -6.02
C GLY A 172 4.29 -20.41 -6.84
N ILE A 173 4.53 -20.10 -8.09
CA ILE A 173 5.42 -20.89 -8.92
C ILE A 173 6.84 -20.75 -8.35
N GLY A 174 7.37 -21.84 -7.81
CA GLY A 174 8.64 -21.85 -7.10
C GLY A 174 8.49 -21.78 -5.58
N ARG A 175 9.63 -21.87 -4.87
CA ARG A 175 9.66 -21.91 -3.40
C ARG A 175 9.88 -20.54 -2.75
N ILE A 176 10.36 -19.57 -3.51
CA ILE A 176 10.58 -18.21 -3.02
C ILE A 176 9.23 -17.47 -2.97
N PRO A 177 8.90 -16.78 -1.87
CA PRO A 177 7.68 -15.98 -1.78
C PRO A 177 7.59 -14.94 -2.89
N SER A 178 6.46 -14.87 -3.58
CA SER A 178 6.21 -13.89 -4.63
C SER A 178 5.96 -12.48 -4.05
N HIS A 179 5.24 -12.41 -2.92
CA HIS A 179 4.97 -11.18 -2.19
C HIS A 179 6.08 -10.99 -1.14
N ARG A 180 6.96 -10.05 -1.40
CA ARG A 180 8.05 -9.68 -0.51
C ARG A 180 7.93 -8.21 -0.12
N THR A 181 9.02 -7.60 0.30
CA THR A 181 9.01 -6.27 0.91
C THR A 181 8.64 -5.12 -0.04
N ASP A 182 8.86 -5.23 -1.34
CA ASP A 182 8.34 -4.24 -2.29
C ASP A 182 6.81 -4.36 -2.41
N ALA A 183 6.31 -5.61 -2.45
CA ALA A 183 4.87 -5.89 -2.50
C ALA A 183 4.18 -5.43 -1.21
N GLY A 184 4.78 -5.67 -0.04
CA GLY A 184 4.20 -5.24 1.24
C GLY A 184 4.11 -3.72 1.36
N ALA A 185 5.16 -3.01 0.97
CA ALA A 185 5.15 -1.55 0.96
C ALA A 185 4.08 -0.98 0.00
N TYR A 186 3.92 -1.61 -1.18
CA TYR A 186 2.91 -1.22 -2.15
C TYR A 186 1.48 -1.50 -1.64
N LEU A 187 1.24 -2.69 -1.07
CA LEU A 187 -0.07 -3.06 -0.51
C LEU A 187 -0.47 -2.10 0.62
N LEU A 188 0.48 -1.72 1.47
CA LEU A 188 0.22 -0.73 2.51
C LEU A 188 -0.19 0.61 1.88
N ALA A 189 0.56 1.10 0.89
CA ALA A 189 0.23 2.34 0.21
C ALA A 189 -1.16 2.31 -0.45
N GLU A 190 -1.49 1.21 -1.12
CA GLU A 190 -2.80 1.01 -1.77
C GLU A 190 -3.94 0.91 -0.74
N CYS A 191 -3.80 0.08 0.32
CA CYS A 191 -4.85 -0.13 1.32
C CYS A 191 -5.19 1.15 2.09
N PHE A 192 -4.19 1.96 2.45
CA PHE A 192 -4.40 3.21 3.16
C PHE A 192 -4.60 4.42 2.24
N GLY A 193 -4.43 4.24 0.93
CA GLY A 193 -4.59 5.31 -0.05
C GLY A 193 -3.55 6.43 0.12
N CYS A 194 -2.30 6.06 0.30
CA CYS A 194 -1.20 7.01 0.43
C CYS A 194 -1.00 7.85 -0.85
N ALA A 195 -0.33 8.98 -0.74
CA ALA A 195 -0.05 9.89 -1.84
C ALA A 195 0.80 9.23 -2.92
N THR A 196 1.92 8.65 -2.52
CA THR A 196 2.90 8.02 -3.43
C THR A 196 3.53 6.79 -2.79
N ILE A 197 4.16 5.98 -3.64
CA ILE A 197 5.14 4.98 -3.22
C ILE A 197 6.39 5.10 -4.07
N THR A 198 7.55 5.13 -3.41
CA THR A 198 8.88 5.21 -4.04
C THR A 198 9.74 4.04 -3.59
N LEU A 199 10.25 3.28 -4.56
CA LEU A 199 11.17 2.18 -4.34
C LEU A 199 12.62 2.68 -4.47
N ILE A 200 13.34 2.71 -3.37
CA ILE A 200 14.74 3.18 -3.32
C ILE A 200 15.66 2.00 -3.60
N LYS A 201 16.37 2.06 -4.71
CA LYS A 201 17.26 1.02 -5.23
C LYS A 201 18.67 1.56 -5.48
N ASP A 202 19.57 0.73 -5.96
CA ASP A 202 20.96 1.06 -6.32
C ASP A 202 21.18 1.20 -7.85
N VAL A 203 20.10 1.53 -8.55
CA VAL A 203 20.05 1.79 -10.00
C VAL A 203 19.19 3.02 -10.26
N ASP A 204 19.44 3.72 -11.35
CA ASP A 204 18.72 4.95 -11.68
C ASP A 204 17.24 4.72 -12.02
N GLY A 205 16.84 3.48 -12.22
CA GLY A 205 15.48 3.06 -12.51
C GLY A 205 15.43 1.72 -13.21
N LEU A 206 14.49 1.56 -14.13
CA LEU A 206 14.34 0.36 -14.95
C LEU A 206 15.18 0.46 -16.23
N TYR A 207 15.74 -0.67 -16.63
CA TYR A 207 16.50 -0.83 -17.86
C TYR A 207 16.01 -2.05 -18.64
N ASP A 208 16.29 -2.10 -19.93
CA ASP A 208 15.97 -3.24 -20.79
C ASP A 208 16.73 -4.52 -20.37
N ARG A 209 17.88 -4.36 -19.73
CA ARG A 209 18.73 -5.42 -19.13
C ARG A 209 19.49 -4.87 -17.92
N ASP A 210 20.16 -5.74 -17.16
CA ASP A 210 20.90 -5.32 -15.97
C ASP A 210 22.05 -4.36 -16.32
N PRO A 211 22.01 -3.08 -15.93
CA PRO A 211 23.05 -2.09 -16.27
C PRO A 211 24.40 -2.39 -15.60
N LYS A 212 24.42 -3.22 -14.55
CA LYS A 212 25.66 -3.64 -13.89
C LYS A 212 26.45 -4.68 -14.70
N GLN A 213 25.73 -5.43 -15.53
CA GLN A 213 26.31 -6.45 -16.41
C GLN A 213 26.43 -5.96 -17.85
N HIS A 214 25.61 -5.00 -18.25
CA HIS A 214 25.54 -4.49 -19.62
C HIS A 214 25.63 -2.96 -19.61
N PRO A 215 26.82 -2.38 -19.85
CA PRO A 215 27.05 -0.94 -19.86
C PRO A 215 26.17 -0.17 -20.87
N ASN A 216 25.72 -0.86 -21.93
CA ASN A 216 24.84 -0.30 -22.96
C ASN A 216 23.34 -0.57 -22.71
N ALA A 217 22.94 -0.90 -21.47
CA ALA A 217 21.54 -1.10 -21.13
C ALA A 217 20.76 0.22 -21.33
N ALA A 218 19.63 0.12 -22.02
CA ALA A 218 18.78 1.28 -22.30
C ALA A 218 17.91 1.59 -21.08
N PHE A 219 17.99 2.83 -20.60
CA PHE A 219 17.15 3.33 -19.51
C PHE A 219 15.71 3.53 -19.97
N ILE A 220 14.76 3.17 -19.12
CA ILE A 220 13.32 3.28 -19.36
C ILE A 220 12.74 4.25 -18.34
N PRO A 221 12.46 5.52 -18.72
CA PRO A 221 11.99 6.54 -17.76
C PRO A 221 10.55 6.29 -17.30
N GLU A 222 9.69 5.81 -18.19
CA GLU A 222 8.29 5.53 -17.90
C GLU A 222 7.83 4.29 -18.66
N ILE A 223 6.96 3.49 -18.04
CA ILE A 223 6.39 2.30 -18.66
C ILE A 223 5.06 1.94 -18.02
N THR A 224 4.15 1.39 -18.83
CA THR A 224 2.90 0.81 -18.33
C THR A 224 3.08 -0.66 -17.94
N VAL A 225 2.11 -1.20 -17.17
CA VAL A 225 2.12 -2.63 -16.81
C VAL A 225 2.02 -3.51 -18.06
N ALA A 226 1.15 -3.15 -19.01
CA ALA A 226 0.97 -3.93 -20.25
C ALA A 226 2.28 -3.97 -21.08
N GLU A 227 2.89 -2.80 -21.33
CA GLU A 227 4.16 -2.72 -22.05
C GLU A 227 5.29 -3.50 -21.36
N LEU A 228 5.34 -3.46 -20.01
CA LEU A 228 6.36 -4.18 -19.26
C LEU A 228 6.16 -5.71 -19.33
N ARG A 229 4.91 -6.17 -19.35
CA ARG A 229 4.58 -7.58 -19.57
C ARG A 229 4.95 -8.03 -20.99
N GLU A 230 4.65 -7.23 -22.00
CA GLU A 230 4.97 -7.50 -23.38
C GLU A 230 6.49 -7.57 -23.60
N ARG A 231 7.26 -6.66 -23.02
CA ARG A 231 8.72 -6.66 -23.10
C ARG A 231 9.37 -7.85 -22.40
N ALA A 232 8.68 -8.51 -21.47
CA ALA A 232 9.13 -9.70 -20.75
C ALA A 232 10.58 -9.62 -20.24
N LEU A 233 10.94 -8.47 -19.64
CA LEU A 233 12.32 -8.20 -19.23
C LEU A 233 12.84 -9.30 -18.29
N PRO A 234 14.10 -9.77 -18.50
CA PRO A 234 14.67 -10.88 -17.74
C PRO A 234 14.85 -10.52 -16.26
N THR A 235 15.17 -9.25 -15.98
CA THR A 235 15.42 -8.75 -14.61
C THR A 235 14.58 -7.51 -14.32
N LEU A 236 14.02 -7.46 -13.12
CA LEU A 236 13.33 -6.28 -12.61
C LEU A 236 13.96 -5.87 -11.27
N PRO A 237 14.14 -4.55 -11.00
CA PRO A 237 14.67 -4.08 -9.73
C PRO A 237 13.63 -4.10 -8.60
N PHE A 238 12.49 -4.75 -8.81
CA PHE A 238 11.38 -4.87 -7.86
C PHE A 238 10.69 -6.24 -7.94
N ASP A 239 9.82 -6.53 -7.00
CA ASP A 239 9.06 -7.78 -6.96
C ASP A 239 8.09 -7.87 -8.14
N ARG A 240 8.20 -8.91 -8.94
CA ARG A 240 7.41 -9.07 -10.19
C ARG A 240 5.91 -9.03 -9.94
N VAL A 241 5.44 -9.47 -8.77
CA VAL A 241 4.03 -9.44 -8.37
C VAL A 241 3.46 -8.02 -8.28
N LEU A 242 4.30 -6.98 -8.19
CA LEU A 242 3.83 -5.59 -8.24
C LEU A 242 3.06 -5.28 -9.52
N LEU A 243 3.33 -5.97 -10.61
CA LEU A 243 2.59 -5.80 -11.87
C LEU A 243 1.13 -6.22 -11.71
N ASP A 244 0.89 -7.36 -11.03
CA ASP A 244 -0.47 -7.85 -10.76
C ASP A 244 -1.22 -6.96 -9.76
N LEU A 245 -0.50 -6.47 -8.74
CA LEU A 245 -1.05 -5.55 -7.75
C LEU A 245 -1.40 -4.21 -8.38
N LEU A 246 -0.50 -3.63 -9.18
CA LEU A 246 -0.70 -2.35 -9.84
C LEU A 246 -1.85 -2.40 -10.87
N GLU A 247 -1.97 -3.50 -11.62
CA GLU A 247 -3.08 -3.71 -12.55
C GLU A 247 -4.45 -3.64 -11.86
N ARG A 248 -4.54 -4.15 -10.63
CA ARG A 248 -5.75 -4.14 -9.81
C ARG A 248 -5.92 -2.90 -8.94
N ALA A 249 -4.92 -2.01 -8.92
CA ALA A 249 -4.90 -0.83 -8.06
C ALA A 249 -6.10 0.09 -8.28
N ARG A 250 -6.63 0.62 -7.19
CA ARG A 250 -7.73 1.61 -7.18
C ARG A 250 -7.24 2.99 -6.75
N LEU A 251 -6.31 3.06 -5.79
CA LEU A 251 -5.86 4.28 -5.13
C LEU A 251 -4.48 4.72 -5.59
N VAL A 252 -3.50 3.82 -5.60
CA VAL A 252 -2.11 4.12 -5.95
C VAL A 252 -1.77 3.49 -7.30
N LYS A 253 -2.03 4.23 -8.38
CA LYS A 253 -1.98 3.75 -9.77
C LYS A 253 -0.59 3.82 -10.41
N ARG A 254 0.43 4.19 -9.64
CA ARG A 254 1.82 4.24 -10.08
C ARG A 254 2.77 4.07 -8.91
N PHE A 255 3.96 3.60 -9.18
CA PHE A 255 5.09 3.68 -8.27
C PHE A 255 6.33 4.19 -9.00
N GLN A 256 7.28 4.71 -8.24
CA GLN A 256 8.52 5.27 -8.77
C GLN A 256 9.73 4.52 -8.25
N ILE A 257 10.73 4.33 -9.10
CA ILE A 257 12.03 3.71 -8.74
C ILE A 257 13.08 4.81 -8.75
N VAL A 258 13.77 5.01 -7.62
CA VAL A 258 14.75 6.07 -7.44
C VAL A 258 16.07 5.50 -6.94
N ASN A 259 17.17 6.07 -7.44
CA ASN A 259 18.52 5.67 -7.02
C ASN A 259 18.85 6.25 -5.63
N GLY A 260 18.89 5.39 -4.62
CA GLY A 260 19.26 5.77 -3.25
C GLY A 260 20.74 6.11 -3.04
N LEU A 261 21.59 5.78 -4.02
CA LEU A 261 22.99 6.22 -4.05
C LEU A 261 23.13 7.68 -4.52
N LYS A 262 22.02 8.28 -4.97
CA LYS A 262 21.86 9.69 -5.34
C LYS A 262 20.77 10.32 -4.43
N PRO A 263 21.04 10.47 -3.11
CA PRO A 263 20.01 10.77 -2.11
C PRO A 263 19.31 12.11 -2.34
N HIS A 264 19.91 13.05 -3.05
CA HIS A 264 19.31 14.33 -3.43
C HIS A 264 18.06 14.15 -4.34
N LEU A 265 17.92 13.02 -5.03
CA LEU A 265 16.75 12.72 -5.86
C LEU A 265 15.50 12.38 -5.02
N LEU A 266 15.65 12.03 -3.74
CA LEU A 266 14.52 11.67 -2.89
C LEU A 266 13.55 12.84 -2.69
N ALA A 267 14.06 14.03 -2.41
CA ALA A 267 13.22 15.21 -2.22
C ALA A 267 12.41 15.55 -3.50
N ALA A 268 13.07 15.52 -4.65
CA ALA A 268 12.42 15.73 -5.96
C ALA A 268 11.30 14.70 -6.21
N ALA A 269 11.58 13.41 -5.92
CA ALA A 269 10.58 12.35 -6.06
C ALA A 269 9.37 12.53 -5.15
N LEU A 270 9.58 12.91 -3.89
CA LEU A 270 8.50 13.17 -2.93
C LEU A 270 7.71 14.43 -3.28
N GLY A 271 8.38 15.44 -3.84
CA GLY A 271 7.75 16.64 -4.41
C GLY A 271 6.94 16.40 -5.68
N GLY A 272 6.92 15.17 -6.20
CA GLY A 272 6.13 14.79 -7.38
C GLY A 272 6.87 14.91 -8.70
N GLU A 273 8.15 15.24 -8.70
CA GLU A 273 8.96 15.30 -9.92
C GLU A 273 9.20 13.87 -10.47
N HIS A 274 9.31 13.79 -11.79
CA HIS A 274 9.67 12.55 -12.47
C HIS A 274 11.18 12.34 -12.41
N VAL A 275 11.64 11.60 -11.41
CA VAL A 275 13.02 11.16 -11.27
C VAL A 275 13.10 9.63 -11.31
N GLY A 276 14.08 9.09 -12.02
CA GLY A 276 14.20 7.64 -12.20
C GLY A 276 13.12 7.06 -13.13
N THR A 277 12.51 5.94 -12.76
CA THR A 277 11.47 5.29 -13.57
C THR A 277 10.11 5.33 -12.88
N ILE A 278 9.08 5.72 -13.62
CA ILE A 278 7.68 5.58 -13.22
C ILE A 278 7.09 4.34 -13.89
N VAL A 279 6.56 3.43 -13.08
CA VAL A 279 5.74 2.31 -13.54
C VAL A 279 4.29 2.62 -13.21
N ARG A 280 3.40 2.61 -14.19
CA ARG A 280 2.00 2.98 -14.01
C ARG A 280 1.02 1.95 -14.55
N LYS A 281 -0.17 1.98 -13.98
CA LYS A 281 -1.32 1.26 -14.51
C LYS A 281 -1.72 1.79 -15.88
N ASP A 282 -2.25 0.93 -16.74
CA ASP A 282 -2.69 1.30 -18.08
C ASP A 282 -3.89 2.26 -18.04
N ALA A 283 -3.89 3.25 -18.92
CA ALA A 283 -4.92 4.29 -18.95
C ALA A 283 -6.33 3.75 -19.28
N ALA A 284 -6.42 2.71 -20.09
CA ALA A 284 -7.70 2.07 -20.47
C ALA A 284 -8.43 1.40 -19.28
N ALA A 285 -7.74 1.16 -18.17
CA ALA A 285 -8.31 0.61 -16.95
C ALA A 285 -8.79 1.70 -15.96
N ILE A 286 -8.66 2.97 -16.33
CA ILE A 286 -9.06 4.12 -15.51
C ILE A 286 -10.35 4.69 -16.10
N GLY A 287 -11.51 4.18 -15.64
CA GLY A 287 -12.77 4.90 -15.81
C GLY A 287 -12.66 6.28 -15.14
N PRO A 288 -13.42 7.30 -15.59
CA PRO A 288 -13.37 8.65 -15.03
C PRO A 288 -13.77 8.62 -13.55
N GLN A 289 -12.79 8.67 -12.67
CA GLN A 289 -12.98 8.84 -11.24
C GLN A 289 -12.39 10.21 -10.87
N SER A 290 -13.24 11.24 -10.92
CA SER A 290 -12.95 12.46 -10.18
C SER A 290 -12.92 12.12 -8.69
N PRO A 291 -11.91 12.56 -7.91
CA PRO A 291 -11.98 12.45 -6.47
C PRO A 291 -13.19 13.28 -6.02
N VAL A 292 -14.22 12.62 -5.49
CA VAL A 292 -15.28 13.32 -4.77
C VAL A 292 -14.64 13.80 -3.47
N PRO A 293 -14.51 15.11 -3.27
CA PRO A 293 -13.98 15.61 -2.02
C PRO A 293 -14.88 15.13 -0.89
N PHE A 294 -14.31 14.49 0.11
CA PHE A 294 -15.05 14.14 1.32
C PHE A 294 -15.53 15.46 1.96
N PRO A 295 -16.80 15.57 2.31
CA PRO A 295 -17.26 16.75 3.01
C PRO A 295 -16.47 16.91 4.32
N PRO A 296 -16.13 18.12 4.73
CA PRO A 296 -15.45 18.35 6.01
C PRO A 296 -16.19 17.66 7.15
N ILE A 297 -15.46 17.09 8.09
CA ILE A 297 -16.06 16.41 9.27
C ILE A 297 -17.10 17.27 9.97
N SER A 298 -16.92 18.60 9.94
CA SER A 298 -17.90 19.59 10.43
C SER A 298 -19.26 19.48 9.77
N ASP A 299 -19.34 19.11 8.50
CA ASP A 299 -20.58 19.04 7.75
C ASP A 299 -21.31 17.71 7.96
N ILE A 300 -20.53 16.65 8.17
CA ILE A 300 -21.04 15.31 8.56
C ILE A 300 -21.64 15.40 9.96
N ALA A 301 -20.94 16.05 10.90
CA ALA A 301 -21.44 16.23 12.26
C ALA A 301 -22.71 17.10 12.31
N ARG A 302 -22.82 18.14 11.48
CA ARG A 302 -24.00 19.01 11.41
C ARG A 302 -25.22 18.28 10.87
N SER A 303 -25.06 17.40 9.87
CA SER A 303 -26.20 16.62 9.34
C SER A 303 -26.74 15.59 10.34
N ALA A 304 -25.87 15.02 11.17
CA ALA A 304 -26.26 14.06 12.21
C ALA A 304 -26.97 14.71 13.41
N ILE A 305 -26.64 15.96 13.75
CA ILE A 305 -27.23 16.67 14.90
C ILE A 305 -28.59 17.30 14.56
N TRP A 306 -28.89 17.54 13.28
CA TRP A 306 -30.11 18.24 12.87
C TRP A 306 -31.37 17.37 12.90
N ASP A 307 -31.29 16.06 12.87
CA ASP A 307 -32.43 15.15 12.88
C ASP A 307 -33.00 14.89 14.29
N GLU A 308 -32.26 15.19 15.35
CA GLU A 308 -32.75 15.04 16.73
C GLU A 308 -33.62 16.23 17.21
N GLY A 309 -33.54 17.40 16.55
CA GLY A 309 -34.21 18.62 16.97
C GLY A 309 -35.66 18.79 16.48
N LYS A 310 -36.16 18.01 15.52
CA LYS A 310 -37.50 18.16 14.93
C LYS A 310 -38.56 17.22 15.51
N GLY A 311 -38.23 16.42 16.50
CA GLY A 311 -39.11 15.43 17.11
C GLY A 311 -39.88 15.86 18.38
N ARG A 312 -39.73 17.09 18.88
CA ARG A 312 -40.41 17.52 20.10
C ARG A 312 -41.02 18.90 19.96
N SER A 313 -42.16 19.00 19.26
CA SER A 313 -43.14 20.06 19.49
C SER A 313 -44.51 19.59 19.02
N GLY A 314 -45.32 19.17 19.95
CA GLY A 314 -46.72 18.85 19.67
C GLY A 314 -47.36 17.86 20.63
N VAL A 315 -47.47 18.20 21.92
CA VAL A 315 -48.60 17.81 22.74
C VAL A 315 -48.75 18.90 23.82
N ALA A 316 -49.75 19.71 23.66
CA ALA A 316 -50.45 20.40 24.71
C ALA A 316 -51.92 20.10 24.48
#